data_ba7963275fe3a98dc610c09b44e4cd76
#
_entry.id   ba7963275fe3a98dc610c09b44e4cd76
#
_cell.length_a   1.000
_cell.length_b   1.000
_cell.length_c   1.000
_cell.angle_alpha   90.00
_cell.angle_beta   90.00
_cell.angle_gamma   90.00
#
_symmetry.space_group_name_H-M   'P 1'
#
loop_
_entity.id
_entity.type
_entity.pdbx_description
1 polymer ?
#
loop_
_entity_poly.entity_id
_entity_poly.type
_entity_poly.pdbx_seq_one_letter_code
_entity_poly.pdbx_strand_id
1 'polypeptide(L)'
;MTDVAAVADATAAAAVDDSTFELNARPFDFISGQWRPRWRGRLHVAMTPITACASIVLAAAASGVAMLATLVYGVSMVTCFGVSASYHTMTKTRRSQLLMQRVDHAMINLFIAGTATPMYVLSLIHI
;
A
#
# COMPACT_ATOMS: atom_id res chain seq x y z
N MET A 1 0.65 43.13 -3.18
CA MET A 1 -0.21 41.95 -2.97
C MET A 1 0.65 40.94 -2.28
N THR A 2 0.56 40.87 -0.97
CA THR A 2 1.30 39.90 -0.14
C THR A 2 0.72 38.50 -0.43
N ASP A 3 1.60 37.57 -0.70
CA ASP A 3 1.28 36.21 -1.11
C ASP A 3 0.57 35.47 0.03
N VAL A 4 -0.76 35.44 0.00
CA VAL A 4 -1.62 34.83 1.02
C VAL A 4 -1.32 33.31 1.15
N ALA A 5 -0.82 32.68 0.09
CA ALA A 5 -0.42 31.28 0.10
C ALA A 5 0.85 31.04 0.93
N ALA A 6 1.83 31.96 0.86
CA ALA A 6 3.06 31.86 1.66
C ALA A 6 2.80 32.09 3.15
N VAL A 7 1.84 32.96 3.50
CA VAL A 7 1.45 33.21 4.89
C VAL A 7 0.65 32.04 5.46
N ALA A 8 -0.22 31.40 4.65
CA ALA A 8 -0.96 30.21 5.07
C ALA A 8 -0.04 28.99 5.29
N ASP A 9 1.02 28.85 4.48
CA ASP A 9 2.00 27.77 4.62
C ASP A 9 2.89 27.98 5.85
N ALA A 10 3.28 29.21 6.14
CA ALA A 10 4.05 29.59 7.33
C ALA A 10 3.24 29.44 8.64
N THR A 11 1.95 29.77 8.63
CA THR A 11 1.07 29.58 9.79
C THR A 11 0.71 28.12 10.04
N ALA A 12 0.57 27.32 8.99
CA ALA A 12 0.38 25.87 9.13
C ALA A 12 1.65 25.17 9.68
N ALA A 13 2.83 25.65 9.28
CA ALA A 13 4.11 25.15 9.82
C ALA A 13 4.37 25.58 11.27
N ALA A 14 3.92 26.78 11.66
CA ALA A 14 4.11 27.30 13.02
C ALA A 14 3.12 26.74 14.05
N ALA A 15 2.01 26.15 13.59
CA ALA A 15 0.99 25.57 14.48
C ALA A 15 1.29 24.11 14.89
N VAL A 16 2.38 23.52 14.42
CA VAL A 16 2.85 22.22 14.90
C VAL A 16 3.69 22.45 16.15
N ASP A 17 3.02 22.60 17.29
CA ASP A 17 3.65 22.58 18.59
C ASP A 17 4.38 21.23 18.79
N ASP A 18 5.69 21.31 19.05
CA ASP A 18 6.60 20.17 19.22
C ASP A 18 6.12 19.22 20.33
N SER A 19 5.39 19.73 21.32
CA SER A 19 4.81 18.94 22.41
C SER A 19 3.63 18.05 21.97
N THR A 20 2.91 18.41 20.90
CA THR A 20 1.82 17.59 20.33
C THR A 20 2.33 16.56 19.34
N PHE A 21 3.55 16.72 18.83
CA PHE A 21 4.19 15.78 17.91
C PHE A 21 4.51 14.43 18.59
N GLU A 22 4.93 14.44 19.85
CA GLU A 22 5.27 13.22 20.60
C GLU A 22 4.03 12.45 21.07
N LEU A 23 2.93 13.14 21.41
CA LEU A 23 1.74 12.50 21.97
C LEU A 23 0.86 11.75 20.95
N ASN A 24 1.01 12.02 19.67
CA ASN A 24 0.14 11.47 18.65
C ASN A 24 0.86 10.85 17.46
N ALA A 25 1.92 10.18 17.55
CA ALA A 25 2.68 9.46 16.48
C ALA A 25 1.91 9.13 15.15
N ARG A 26 1.09 10.07 14.67
CA ARG A 26 0.32 9.97 13.43
C ARG A 26 1.17 10.53 12.30
N PRO A 27 1.44 9.74 11.26
CA PRO A 27 2.12 10.27 10.10
C PRO A 27 1.27 11.38 9.46
N PHE A 28 1.90 12.52 9.15
CA PHE A 28 1.27 13.64 8.48
C PHE A 28 1.12 13.34 6.99
N ASP A 29 -0.03 13.68 6.42
CA ASP A 29 -0.27 13.56 4.98
C ASP A 29 0.11 14.88 4.29
N PHE A 30 1.31 14.91 3.71
CA PHE A 30 1.86 16.08 3.02
C PHE A 30 1.10 16.45 1.72
N ILE A 31 0.21 15.58 1.24
CA ILE A 31 -0.59 15.82 0.03
C ILE A 31 -1.90 16.49 0.40
N SER A 32 -2.60 15.98 1.41
CA SER A 32 -3.89 16.51 1.85
C SER A 32 -3.77 17.61 2.92
N GLY A 33 -2.57 17.80 3.51
CA GLY A 33 -2.36 18.75 4.60
C GLY A 33 -3.06 18.38 5.91
N GLN A 34 -3.41 17.11 6.10
CA GLN A 34 -4.15 16.64 7.27
C GLN A 34 -3.42 15.49 7.98
N TRP A 35 -3.71 15.28 9.26
CA TRP A 35 -3.22 14.13 10.00
C TRP A 35 -3.91 12.85 9.55
N ARG A 36 -3.11 11.81 9.26
CA ARG A 36 -3.64 10.52 8.81
C ARG A 36 -4.48 9.85 9.92
N PRO A 37 -5.65 9.29 9.60
CA PRO A 37 -6.44 8.52 10.56
C PRO A 37 -5.63 7.35 11.14
N ARG A 38 -5.81 7.06 12.44
CA ARG A 38 -5.08 5.98 13.16
C ARG A 38 -5.22 4.60 12.51
N TRP A 39 -6.35 4.34 11.87
CA TRP A 39 -6.67 3.03 11.27
C TRP A 39 -6.21 2.89 9.82
N ARG A 40 -5.79 4.01 9.19
CA ARG A 40 -5.34 3.99 7.79
C ARG A 40 -4.08 3.13 7.67
N GLY A 41 -4.15 2.11 6.83
CA GLY A 41 -3.05 1.16 6.58
C GLY A 41 -2.98 -0.03 7.54
N ARG A 42 -3.59 0.01 8.73
CA ARG A 42 -3.53 -1.12 9.68
C ARG A 42 -4.16 -2.40 9.11
N LEU A 43 -5.23 -2.25 8.34
CA LEU A 43 -5.86 -3.36 7.63
C LEU A 43 -4.86 -4.01 6.65
N HIS A 44 -4.14 -3.21 5.86
CA HIS A 44 -3.14 -3.71 4.90
C HIS A 44 -1.96 -4.37 5.61
N VAL A 45 -1.51 -3.82 6.74
CA VAL A 45 -0.48 -4.44 7.59
C VAL A 45 -0.92 -5.82 8.09
N ALA A 46 -2.15 -5.95 8.54
CA ALA A 46 -2.70 -7.25 9.00
C ALA A 46 -2.92 -8.22 7.83
N MET A 47 -3.39 -7.72 6.69
CA MET A 47 -3.67 -8.56 5.52
C MET A 47 -2.39 -9.08 4.84
N THR A 48 -1.26 -8.38 4.94
CA THR A 48 0.00 -8.82 4.33
C THR A 48 0.44 -10.21 4.81
N PRO A 49 0.59 -10.49 6.13
CA PRO A 49 0.95 -11.84 6.59
C PRO A 49 -0.16 -12.87 6.34
N ILE A 50 -1.43 -12.48 6.45
CA ILE A 50 -2.56 -13.39 6.20
C ILE A 50 -2.53 -13.86 4.74
N THR A 51 -2.37 -12.95 3.80
CA THR A 51 -2.31 -13.27 2.38
C THR A 51 -1.04 -14.05 2.03
N ALA A 52 0.09 -13.79 2.69
CA ALA A 52 1.30 -14.57 2.52
C ALA A 52 1.10 -16.03 2.94
N CYS A 53 0.54 -16.27 4.13
CA CYS A 53 0.24 -17.61 4.60
C CYS A 53 -0.77 -18.33 3.66
N ALA A 54 -1.85 -17.64 3.28
CA ALA A 54 -2.84 -18.21 2.36
C ALA A 54 -2.23 -18.56 1.00
N SER A 55 -1.34 -17.72 0.47
CA SER A 55 -0.65 -17.96 -0.80
C SER A 55 0.28 -19.18 -0.74
N ILE A 56 0.99 -19.36 0.39
CA ILE A 56 1.84 -20.54 0.61
C ILE A 56 1.00 -21.81 0.65
N VAL A 57 -0.09 -21.82 1.43
CA VAL A 57 -1.00 -22.97 1.53
C VAL A 57 -1.59 -23.32 0.15
N LEU A 58 -2.04 -22.30 -0.59
CA LEU A 58 -2.63 -22.50 -1.91
C LEU A 58 -1.59 -23.04 -2.92
N ALA A 59 -0.37 -22.51 -2.90
CA ALA A 59 0.72 -23.00 -3.76
C ALA A 59 1.13 -24.44 -3.41
N ALA A 60 1.14 -24.80 -2.12
CA ALA A 60 1.46 -26.15 -1.66
C ALA A 60 0.37 -27.18 -2.04
N ALA A 61 -0.88 -26.74 -2.16
CA ALA A 61 -2.00 -27.59 -2.58
C ALA A 61 -2.09 -27.75 -4.11
N ALA A 62 -1.41 -26.90 -4.88
CA ALA A 62 -1.40 -26.93 -6.34
C ALA A 62 -0.18 -27.68 -6.88
N SER A 63 -0.25 -28.16 -8.12
CA SER A 63 0.84 -28.87 -8.80
C SER A 63 1.00 -28.41 -10.24
N GLY A 64 2.19 -28.65 -10.80
CA GLY A 64 2.49 -28.33 -12.20
C GLY A 64 2.26 -26.85 -12.54
N VAL A 65 1.60 -26.58 -13.66
CA VAL A 65 1.34 -25.22 -14.16
C VAL A 65 0.40 -24.43 -13.23
N ALA A 66 -0.53 -25.13 -12.57
CA ALA A 66 -1.42 -24.50 -11.60
C ALA A 66 -0.65 -23.93 -10.39
N MET A 67 0.40 -24.58 -9.94
CA MET A 67 1.28 -24.08 -8.87
C MET A 67 1.96 -22.77 -9.31
N LEU A 68 2.49 -22.70 -10.53
CA LEU A 68 3.12 -21.49 -11.04
C LEU A 68 2.12 -20.32 -11.13
N ALA A 69 0.93 -20.58 -11.64
CA ALA A 69 -0.13 -19.57 -11.71
C ALA A 69 -0.54 -19.07 -10.32
N THR A 70 -0.63 -19.97 -9.35
CA THR A 70 -0.93 -19.65 -7.95
C THR A 70 0.19 -18.82 -7.31
N LEU A 71 1.44 -19.12 -7.61
CA LEU A 71 2.58 -18.33 -7.13
C LEU A 71 2.56 -16.91 -7.68
N VAL A 72 2.29 -16.73 -8.98
CA VAL A 72 2.15 -15.40 -9.59
C VAL A 72 1.03 -14.60 -8.92
N TYR A 73 -0.11 -15.22 -8.71
CA TYR A 73 -1.22 -14.61 -7.97
C TYR A 73 -0.82 -14.22 -6.55
N GLY A 74 -0.27 -15.15 -5.79
CA GLY A 74 0.12 -14.95 -4.40
C GLY A 74 1.16 -13.85 -4.22
N VAL A 75 2.21 -13.86 -5.05
CA VAL A 75 3.26 -12.83 -5.03
C VAL A 75 2.67 -11.45 -5.35
N SER A 76 1.83 -11.34 -6.38
CA SER A 76 1.20 -10.07 -6.75
C SER A 76 0.30 -9.53 -5.62
N MET A 77 -0.46 -10.39 -4.96
CA MET A 77 -1.34 -10.04 -3.85
C MET A 77 -0.55 -9.58 -2.62
N VAL A 78 0.45 -10.36 -2.19
CA VAL A 78 1.30 -10.01 -1.03
C VAL A 78 2.06 -8.71 -1.28
N THR A 79 2.59 -8.51 -2.49
CA THR A 79 3.30 -7.29 -2.86
C THR A 79 2.35 -6.08 -2.85
N CYS A 80 1.14 -6.22 -3.37
CA CYS A 80 0.13 -5.16 -3.35
C CYS A 80 -0.19 -4.72 -1.92
N PHE A 81 -0.52 -5.65 -1.01
CA PHE A 81 -0.79 -5.31 0.39
C PHE A 81 0.45 -4.79 1.12
N GLY A 82 1.63 -5.35 0.88
CA GLY A 82 2.89 -4.93 1.50
C GLY A 82 3.30 -3.51 1.11
N VAL A 83 3.20 -3.17 -0.18
CA VAL A 83 3.48 -1.81 -0.67
C VAL A 83 2.46 -0.82 -0.11
N SER A 84 1.18 -1.17 -0.10
CA SER A 84 0.13 -0.32 0.45
C SER A 84 0.31 -0.12 1.96
N ALA A 85 0.65 -1.17 2.72
CA ALA A 85 0.99 -1.07 4.13
C ALA A 85 2.16 -0.12 4.36
N SER A 86 3.24 -0.26 3.57
CA SER A 86 4.43 0.59 3.65
C SER A 86 4.12 2.05 3.31
N TYR A 87 3.34 2.31 2.27
CA TYR A 87 2.88 3.65 1.91
C TYR A 87 2.13 4.32 3.07
N HIS A 88 1.23 3.58 3.71
CA HIS A 88 0.38 4.15 4.75
C HIS A 88 1.07 4.30 6.11
N THR A 89 2.12 3.53 6.40
CA THR A 89 2.76 3.49 7.73
C THR A 89 4.17 4.09 7.75
N MET A 90 4.93 4.01 6.67
CA MET A 90 6.37 4.32 6.68
C MET A 90 6.75 5.62 5.99
N THR A 91 5.85 6.26 5.23
CA THR A 91 6.19 7.50 4.50
C THR A 91 6.23 8.70 5.44
N LYS A 92 7.44 9.26 5.64
CA LYS A 92 7.71 10.38 6.56
C LYS A 92 8.00 11.71 5.85
N THR A 93 8.25 11.71 4.55
CA THR A 93 8.57 12.91 3.78
C THR A 93 7.65 13.06 2.58
N ARG A 94 7.43 14.30 2.11
CA ARG A 94 6.59 14.59 0.94
C ARG A 94 7.06 13.81 -0.31
N ARG A 95 8.38 13.76 -0.55
CA ARG A 95 8.94 13.05 -1.71
C ARG A 95 8.70 11.54 -1.63
N SER A 96 8.94 10.96 -0.45
CA SER A 96 8.67 9.55 -0.20
C SER A 96 7.18 9.22 -0.37
N GLN A 97 6.30 10.09 0.10
CA GLN A 97 4.86 9.92 0.00
C GLN A 97 4.39 9.94 -1.46
N LEU A 98 4.84 10.91 -2.27
CA LEU A 98 4.49 10.98 -3.70
C LEU A 98 4.99 9.78 -4.50
N LEU A 99 6.22 9.32 -4.22
CA LEU A 99 6.78 8.14 -4.87
C LEU A 99 6.00 6.88 -4.50
N MET A 100 5.81 6.65 -3.20
CA MET A 100 5.12 5.46 -2.70
C MET A 100 3.65 5.44 -3.12
N GLN A 101 2.99 6.59 -3.24
CA GLN A 101 1.64 6.68 -3.79
C GLN A 101 1.58 6.17 -5.24
N ARG A 102 2.54 6.55 -6.08
CA ARG A 102 2.59 6.08 -7.47
C ARG A 102 2.84 4.57 -7.53
N VAL A 103 3.73 4.07 -6.69
CA VAL A 103 4.02 2.63 -6.60
C VAL A 103 2.80 1.87 -6.11
N ASP A 104 2.11 2.34 -5.08
CA ASP A 104 0.88 1.76 -4.54
C ASP A 104 -0.21 1.63 -5.62
N HIS A 105 -0.41 2.70 -6.41
CA HIS A 105 -1.36 2.64 -7.54
C HIS A 105 -0.91 1.68 -8.66
N ALA A 106 0.39 1.60 -8.95
CA ALA A 106 0.91 0.66 -9.94
C ALA A 106 0.72 -0.81 -9.49
N MET A 107 0.78 -1.09 -8.19
CA MET A 107 0.56 -2.43 -7.63
C MET A 107 -0.86 -2.93 -7.85
N ILE A 108 -1.85 -2.05 -7.95
CA ILE A 108 -3.24 -2.43 -8.30
C ILE A 108 -3.28 -3.07 -9.69
N ASN A 109 -2.62 -2.47 -10.68
CA ASN A 109 -2.56 -3.02 -12.03
C ASN A 109 -1.80 -4.36 -12.07
N LEU A 110 -0.70 -4.47 -11.33
CA LEU A 110 0.05 -5.71 -11.19
C LEU A 110 -0.80 -6.82 -10.55
N PHE A 111 -1.58 -6.48 -9.52
CA PHE A 111 -2.47 -7.41 -8.85
C PHE A 111 -3.61 -7.87 -9.77
N ILE A 112 -4.19 -6.98 -10.57
CA ILE A 112 -5.20 -7.34 -11.59
C ILE A 112 -4.62 -8.36 -12.58
N ALA A 113 -3.41 -8.11 -13.11
CA ALA A 113 -2.72 -9.05 -13.99
C ALA A 113 -2.44 -10.39 -13.29
N GLY A 114 -2.01 -10.35 -12.03
CA GLY A 114 -1.77 -11.53 -11.21
C GLY A 114 -3.03 -12.37 -10.96
N THR A 115 -4.19 -11.74 -10.75
CA THR A 115 -5.47 -12.45 -10.58
C THR A 115 -5.97 -13.07 -11.88
N ALA A 116 -5.71 -12.43 -13.01
CA ALA A 116 -6.09 -12.95 -14.33
C ALA A 116 -5.28 -14.20 -14.70
N THR A 117 -4.03 -14.30 -14.26
CA THR A 117 -3.13 -15.40 -14.62
C THR A 117 -3.71 -16.80 -14.30
N PRO A 118 -4.13 -17.14 -13.08
CA PRO A 118 -4.69 -18.45 -12.80
C PRO A 118 -6.02 -18.69 -13.54
N MET A 119 -6.81 -17.65 -13.75
CA MET A 119 -8.07 -17.78 -14.49
C MET A 119 -7.82 -18.22 -15.93
N TYR A 120 -6.87 -17.59 -16.64
CA TYR A 120 -6.51 -17.98 -18.01
C TYR A 120 -5.84 -19.34 -18.07
N VAL A 121 -4.90 -19.62 -17.18
CA VAL A 121 -4.16 -20.90 -17.15
C VAL A 121 -5.12 -22.07 -16.89
N LEU A 122 -6.01 -21.95 -15.89
CA LEU A 122 -6.97 -23.00 -15.59
C LEU A 122 -8.02 -23.18 -16.69
N SER A 123 -8.45 -22.08 -17.32
CA SER A 123 -9.35 -22.16 -18.48
C SER A 123 -8.72 -22.92 -19.64
N LEU A 124 -7.45 -22.69 -19.94
CA LEU A 124 -6.72 -23.37 -21.00
C LEU A 124 -6.51 -24.88 -20.74
N ILE A 125 -6.40 -25.27 -19.45
CA ILE A 125 -6.24 -26.70 -19.08
C ILE A 125 -7.57 -27.46 -19.20
N HIS A 126 -8.71 -26.77 -19.09
CA HIS A 126 -10.04 -27.38 -19.16
C HIS A 126 -10.65 -27.39 -20.56
N ILE A 127 -9.99 -26.77 -21.54
CA ILE A 127 -10.36 -26.85 -22.96
C ILE A 127 -9.57 -27.96 -23.65
#